data_3f585a4fe76cdc05066bad516a9ec569
#
_entry.id   3f585a4fe76cdc05066bad516a9ec569
#
_cell.length_a   1.000
_cell.length_b   1.000
_cell.length_c   1.000
_cell.angle_alpha   90.00
_cell.angle_beta   90.00
_cell.angle_gamma   90.00
#
_symmetry.space_group_name_H-M   'P 1'
#
loop_
_entity.id
_entity.type
_entity.pdbx_description
1 polymer ?
#
loop_
_entity_poly.entity_id
_entity_poly.type
_entity_poly.pdbx_seq_one_letter_code
_entity_poly.pdbx_strand_id
1 'polypeptide(L)'
;MIRRFHIVAIPIRIVVNRFGDHNPNGMIYVLKENESLIKKKVELNPYTPVDLVEPLVIRANVGDEIEILFENKLPFNTSMHIQNAEYDVLTSDGAFVGFNKDTTVKPGESIMYKWKVETEGLHFFSDLGNTLSSELGSNVHGLFGALFVEPRGSWWTDPVTGKPINSGAFADIHNPLLPSFREYGWFFNDEMEVDDLTGQKPINPHTLQPEATHSVNYRAEPMRNRLRLIQEGVVCPDCESEEVHHDSWVFGDPDTPILRAYKGDPIKIR
;
A
#
# COMPACT_ATOMS: atom_id res chain seq x y z
N MET A 1 -24.11 -3.87 -9.18
CA MET A 1 -24.18 -4.87 -8.05
C MET A 1 -23.75 -4.16 -6.78
N ILE A 2 -24.17 -4.64 -5.56
CA ILE A 2 -23.65 -4.09 -4.31
C ILE A 2 -22.48 -4.95 -3.84
N ARG A 3 -21.32 -4.32 -3.64
CA ARG A 3 -20.14 -4.94 -3.03
C ARG A 3 -19.95 -4.41 -1.62
N ARG A 4 -19.70 -5.30 -0.69
CA ARG A 4 -19.58 -4.96 0.73
C ARG A 4 -18.18 -5.30 1.25
N PHE A 5 -17.58 -4.33 1.92
CA PHE A 5 -16.28 -4.48 2.57
C PHE A 5 -16.37 -4.03 4.01
N HIS A 6 -15.67 -4.72 4.90
CA HIS A 6 -15.40 -4.22 6.25
C HIS A 6 -13.90 -3.86 6.30
N ILE A 7 -13.60 -2.58 6.37
CA ILE A 7 -12.23 -2.04 6.33
C ILE A 7 -11.91 -1.41 7.68
N VAL A 8 -10.69 -1.64 8.15
CA VAL A 8 -10.20 -1.11 9.42
C VAL A 8 -8.91 -0.34 9.16
N ALA A 9 -8.81 0.88 9.70
CA ALA A 9 -7.53 1.58 9.80
C ALA A 9 -6.81 1.15 11.08
N ILE A 10 -5.59 0.63 10.93
CA ILE A 10 -4.81 0.11 12.06
C ILE A 10 -3.40 0.71 12.11
N PRO A 11 -2.84 0.96 13.31
CA PRO A 11 -1.42 1.23 13.46
C PRO A 11 -0.64 -0.08 13.30
N ILE A 12 0.48 -0.01 12.58
CA ILE A 12 1.34 -1.16 12.36
C ILE A 12 2.75 -0.72 11.98
N ARG A 13 3.77 -1.47 12.40
CA ARG A 13 5.12 -1.26 11.87
C ARG A 13 5.17 -1.71 10.41
N ILE A 14 5.57 -0.81 9.51
CA ILE A 14 5.79 -1.13 8.09
C ILE A 14 7.28 -1.35 7.88
N VAL A 15 7.71 -2.60 7.75
CA VAL A 15 9.10 -2.94 7.43
C VAL A 15 9.28 -2.91 5.92
N VAL A 16 10.20 -2.08 5.45
CA VAL A 16 10.31 -1.77 4.03
C VAL A 16 11.29 -2.68 3.29
N ASN A 17 12.25 -3.30 3.99
CA ASN A 17 13.26 -4.16 3.38
C ASN A 17 13.81 -5.22 4.32
N ARG A 18 14.62 -6.14 3.76
CA ARG A 18 15.30 -7.23 4.49
C ARG A 18 16.37 -6.75 5.49
N PHE A 19 16.79 -5.49 5.42
CA PHE A 19 17.74 -4.91 6.37
C PHE A 19 17.08 -4.42 7.65
N GLY A 20 15.73 -4.46 7.70
CA GLY A 20 14.96 -4.06 8.87
C GLY A 20 14.65 -2.56 8.94
N ASP A 21 14.92 -1.80 7.89
CA ASP A 21 14.44 -0.42 7.80
C ASP A 21 12.91 -0.44 7.89
N HIS A 22 12.33 0.42 8.72
CA HIS A 22 10.90 0.36 9.00
C HIS A 22 10.31 1.72 9.37
N ASN A 23 9.04 1.91 9.05
CA ASN A 23 8.25 3.01 9.59
C ASN A 23 7.65 2.58 10.93
N PRO A 24 8.09 3.15 12.08
CA PRO A 24 7.58 2.79 13.40
C PRO A 24 6.15 3.29 13.63
N ASN A 25 5.73 4.34 12.92
CA ASN A 25 4.42 4.98 13.00
C ASN A 25 3.50 4.58 11.84
N GLY A 26 3.80 3.47 11.17
CA GLY A 26 3.04 3.01 10.01
C GLY A 26 1.55 2.82 10.29
N MET A 27 0.74 3.10 9.30
CA MET A 27 -0.72 2.99 9.35
C MET A 27 -1.21 2.43 8.03
N ILE A 28 -2.13 1.48 8.10
CA ILE A 28 -2.67 0.87 6.88
C ILE A 28 -4.18 0.64 6.99
N TYR A 29 -4.84 0.66 5.83
CA TYR A 29 -6.17 0.08 5.69
C TYR A 29 -6.04 -1.42 5.48
N VAL A 30 -6.86 -2.20 6.17
CA VAL A 30 -6.93 -3.66 6.00
C VAL A 30 -8.37 -4.15 5.93
N LEU A 31 -8.62 -5.24 5.22
CA LEU A 31 -9.88 -5.96 5.39
C LEU A 31 -9.94 -6.52 6.81
N LYS A 32 -11.09 -6.39 7.46
CA LYS A 32 -11.31 -6.84 8.84
C LYS A 32 -10.94 -8.30 9.07
N GLU A 33 -11.23 -9.14 8.10
CA GLU A 33 -10.92 -10.57 8.13
C GLU A 33 -9.42 -10.86 8.20
N ASN A 34 -8.57 -9.95 7.67
CA ASN A 34 -7.11 -10.09 7.65
C ASN A 34 -6.41 -9.43 8.85
N GLU A 35 -7.10 -8.58 9.62
CA GLU A 35 -6.51 -7.78 10.69
C GLU A 35 -5.69 -8.61 11.68
N SER A 36 -6.30 -9.68 12.23
CA SER A 36 -5.65 -10.51 13.25
C SER A 36 -4.43 -11.27 12.70
N LEU A 37 -4.52 -11.74 11.44
CA LEU A 37 -3.41 -12.45 10.80
C LEU A 37 -2.23 -11.51 10.53
N ILE A 38 -2.50 -10.31 10.02
CA ILE A 38 -1.48 -9.30 9.75
C ILE A 38 -0.76 -8.90 11.04
N LYS A 39 -1.50 -8.54 12.08
CA LYS A 39 -0.92 -8.18 13.39
C LYS A 39 -0.04 -9.29 13.96
N LYS A 40 -0.53 -10.54 13.94
CA LYS A 40 0.25 -11.68 14.41
C LYS A 40 1.53 -11.90 13.60
N LYS A 41 1.48 -11.77 12.27
CA LYS A 41 2.67 -11.93 11.41
C LYS A 41 3.71 -10.84 11.67
N VAL A 42 3.29 -9.59 11.83
CA VAL A 42 4.20 -8.47 12.15
C VAL A 42 4.79 -8.62 13.54
N GLU A 43 4.01 -9.07 14.53
CA GLU A 43 4.50 -9.33 15.88
C GLU A 43 5.57 -10.43 15.90
N LEU A 44 5.37 -11.51 15.14
CA LEU A 44 6.32 -12.61 15.02
C LEU A 44 7.59 -12.25 14.21
N ASN A 45 7.48 -11.26 13.32
CA ASN A 45 8.55 -10.84 12.43
C ASN A 45 8.72 -9.31 12.50
N PRO A 46 9.15 -8.76 13.63
CA PRO A 46 9.06 -7.31 13.90
C PRO A 46 9.95 -6.45 13.00
N TYR A 47 10.94 -7.04 12.33
CA TYR A 47 11.88 -6.36 11.45
C TYR A 47 12.10 -7.08 10.11
N THR A 48 11.11 -7.88 9.70
CA THR A 48 11.10 -8.56 8.41
C THR A 48 9.84 -8.13 7.64
N PRO A 49 9.94 -7.81 6.35
CA PRO A 49 8.78 -7.51 5.53
C PRO A 49 7.71 -8.60 5.59
N VAL A 50 6.46 -8.22 5.74
CA VAL A 50 5.31 -9.14 5.72
C VAL A 50 4.48 -8.87 4.47
N ASP A 51 4.32 -9.87 3.61
CA ASP A 51 3.67 -9.75 2.30
C ASP A 51 2.25 -9.18 2.35
N LEU A 52 1.52 -9.42 3.46
CA LEU A 52 0.18 -8.88 3.66
C LEU A 52 0.16 -7.40 4.09
N VAL A 53 1.32 -6.80 4.38
CA VAL A 53 1.45 -5.36 4.66
C VAL A 53 1.73 -4.67 3.33
N GLU A 54 0.66 -4.26 2.67
CA GLU A 54 0.65 -3.58 1.38
C GLU A 54 -0.49 -2.56 1.33
N PRO A 55 -0.48 -1.55 0.42
CA PRO A 55 -1.61 -0.67 0.21
C PRO A 55 -2.86 -1.47 -0.14
N LEU A 56 -3.98 -1.17 0.53
CA LEU A 56 -5.22 -1.90 0.30
C LEU A 56 -5.76 -1.59 -1.11
N VAL A 57 -5.93 -2.63 -1.91
CA VAL A 57 -6.69 -2.55 -3.17
C VAL A 57 -7.95 -3.37 -3.03
N ILE A 58 -9.11 -2.72 -3.18
CA ILE A 58 -10.41 -3.37 -3.34
C ILE A 58 -10.86 -3.30 -4.79
N ARG A 59 -11.74 -4.21 -5.23
CA ARG A 59 -12.06 -4.39 -6.65
C ARG A 59 -13.55 -4.34 -6.92
N ALA A 60 -13.92 -3.68 -8.02
CA ALA A 60 -15.31 -3.53 -8.45
C ALA A 60 -15.44 -3.52 -9.99
N ASN A 61 -16.67 -3.52 -10.46
CA ASN A 61 -17.00 -3.31 -11.86
C ASN A 61 -17.72 -1.98 -12.06
N VAL A 62 -17.60 -1.42 -13.24
CA VAL A 62 -18.39 -0.23 -13.65
C VAL A 62 -19.88 -0.46 -13.34
N GLY A 63 -20.50 0.51 -12.66
CA GLY A 63 -21.89 0.50 -12.22
C GLY A 63 -22.13 -0.28 -10.92
N ASP A 64 -21.09 -0.73 -10.22
CA ASP A 64 -21.23 -1.30 -8.88
C ASP A 64 -21.41 -0.18 -7.83
N GLU A 65 -22.18 -0.50 -6.80
CA GLU A 65 -22.27 0.27 -5.57
C GLU A 65 -21.37 -0.38 -4.52
N ILE A 66 -20.59 0.45 -3.80
CA ILE A 66 -19.62 -0.01 -2.83
C ILE A 66 -20.08 0.44 -1.44
N GLU A 67 -20.36 -0.51 -0.56
CA GLU A 67 -20.70 -0.28 0.84
C GLU A 67 -19.51 -0.67 1.70
N ILE A 68 -18.94 0.30 2.45
CA ILE A 68 -17.77 0.08 3.31
C ILE A 68 -18.17 0.37 4.76
N LEU A 69 -18.19 -0.67 5.58
CA LEU A 69 -18.15 -0.47 7.02
C LEU A 69 -16.70 -0.15 7.40
N PHE A 70 -16.44 1.13 7.66
CA PHE A 70 -15.12 1.61 8.04
C PHE A 70 -15.00 1.74 9.57
N GLU A 71 -13.97 1.14 10.16
CA GLU A 71 -13.66 1.15 11.59
C GLU A 71 -12.30 1.84 11.82
N ASN A 72 -12.26 2.84 12.69
CA ASN A 72 -11.02 3.54 13.05
C ASN A 72 -10.42 2.96 14.35
N LYS A 73 -9.22 2.37 14.26
CA LYS A 73 -8.41 1.93 15.41
C LYS A 73 -7.15 2.77 15.62
N LEU A 74 -7.03 3.90 14.95
CA LEU A 74 -5.96 4.86 15.16
C LEU A 74 -6.32 5.79 16.34
N PRO A 75 -5.33 6.45 16.96
CA PRO A 75 -5.56 7.31 18.13
C PRO A 75 -6.08 8.72 17.81
N PHE A 76 -6.41 9.01 16.55
CA PHE A 76 -6.91 10.28 16.05
C PHE A 76 -8.05 10.05 15.05
N ASN A 77 -8.74 11.13 14.68
CA ASN A 77 -9.78 11.05 13.65
C ASN A 77 -9.15 10.63 12.32
N THR A 78 -9.79 9.71 11.63
CA THR A 78 -9.38 9.23 10.31
C THR A 78 -10.58 8.94 9.43
N SER A 79 -10.35 8.71 8.16
CA SER A 79 -11.42 8.51 7.20
C SER A 79 -10.99 7.64 6.02
N MET A 80 -11.91 7.44 5.07
CA MET A 80 -11.63 7.03 3.70
C MET A 80 -12.32 8.00 2.76
N HIS A 81 -11.55 8.84 2.08
CA HIS A 81 -12.03 9.71 1.01
C HIS A 81 -11.61 9.13 -0.33
N ILE A 82 -12.55 8.91 -1.24
CA ILE A 82 -12.29 8.38 -2.57
C ILE A 82 -12.30 9.46 -3.63
N GLN A 83 -11.38 9.36 -4.60
CA GLN A 83 -11.35 10.24 -5.76
C GLN A 83 -12.11 9.63 -6.94
N ASN A 84 -12.77 10.48 -7.72
CA ASN A 84 -13.45 10.12 -8.97
C ASN A 84 -14.57 9.06 -8.84
N ALA A 85 -15.22 8.99 -7.66
CA ALA A 85 -16.43 8.18 -7.46
C ALA A 85 -17.60 9.10 -7.09
N GLU A 86 -18.82 8.64 -7.31
CA GLU A 86 -20.02 9.31 -6.85
C GLU A 86 -20.32 8.90 -5.40
N TYR A 87 -20.63 9.87 -4.55
CA TYR A 87 -21.05 9.67 -3.17
C TYR A 87 -21.90 10.84 -2.66
N ASP A 88 -22.66 10.60 -1.60
CA ASP A 88 -23.35 11.66 -0.88
C ASP A 88 -22.38 12.36 0.07
N VAL A 89 -22.12 13.65 -0.16
CA VAL A 89 -21.19 14.47 0.63
C VAL A 89 -21.57 14.59 2.10
N LEU A 90 -22.85 14.40 2.45
CA LEU A 90 -23.31 14.48 3.82
C LEU A 90 -23.09 13.19 4.63
N THR A 91 -22.79 12.09 3.94
CA THR A 91 -22.68 10.75 4.61
C THR A 91 -21.42 9.98 4.25
N SER A 92 -20.77 10.27 3.13
CA SER A 92 -19.72 9.40 2.56
C SER A 92 -18.52 10.14 1.97
N ASP A 93 -18.38 11.45 2.26
CA ASP A 93 -17.24 12.25 1.80
C ASP A 93 -15.92 11.84 2.46
N GLY A 94 -15.96 11.40 3.71
CA GLY A 94 -14.73 11.08 4.46
C GLY A 94 -13.91 12.33 4.83
N ALA A 95 -14.55 13.50 4.88
CA ALA A 95 -13.90 14.76 5.20
C ALA A 95 -14.72 15.60 6.18
N PHE A 96 -14.07 16.64 6.71
CA PHE A 96 -14.73 17.70 7.47
C PHE A 96 -14.32 19.05 6.84
N VAL A 97 -15.10 19.52 5.88
CA VAL A 97 -14.78 20.70 5.08
C VAL A 97 -15.96 21.70 5.12
N GLY A 98 -15.65 22.93 5.46
CA GLY A 98 -16.62 24.03 5.45
C GLY A 98 -17.80 23.79 6.38
N PHE A 99 -19.02 23.82 5.83
CA PHE A 99 -20.27 23.60 6.57
C PHE A 99 -20.85 22.19 6.40
N ASN A 100 -20.13 21.28 5.73
CA ASN A 100 -20.57 19.91 5.57
C ASN A 100 -20.57 19.18 6.91
N LYS A 101 -21.39 18.15 7.00
CA LYS A 101 -21.35 17.24 8.15
C LYS A 101 -19.98 16.60 8.23
N ASP A 102 -19.41 16.54 9.43
CA ASP A 102 -18.19 15.77 9.68
C ASP A 102 -18.45 14.28 9.42
N THR A 103 -17.78 13.70 8.45
CA THR A 103 -17.83 12.28 8.09
C THR A 103 -16.50 11.59 8.35
N THR A 104 -15.58 12.22 9.08
CA THR A 104 -14.41 11.55 9.66
C THR A 104 -14.84 10.68 10.85
N VAL A 105 -14.02 9.73 11.23
CA VAL A 105 -14.33 8.70 12.23
C VAL A 105 -13.39 8.86 13.41
N LYS A 106 -13.95 9.02 14.61
CA LYS A 106 -13.18 9.12 15.85
C LYS A 106 -12.53 7.80 16.23
N PRO A 107 -11.49 7.81 17.08
CA PRO A 107 -10.89 6.61 17.62
C PRO A 107 -11.92 5.64 18.21
N GLY A 108 -11.90 4.38 17.75
CA GLY A 108 -12.81 3.32 18.21
C GLY A 108 -14.23 3.35 17.62
N GLU A 109 -14.55 4.34 16.80
CA GLU A 109 -15.86 4.45 16.14
C GLU A 109 -15.84 3.83 14.74
N SER A 110 -17.02 3.74 14.12
CA SER A 110 -17.20 3.27 12.75
C SER A 110 -18.26 4.07 12.01
N ILE A 111 -18.17 4.07 10.68
CA ILE A 111 -19.13 4.68 9.77
C ILE A 111 -19.39 3.77 8.58
N MET A 112 -20.55 3.94 7.93
CA MET A 112 -20.86 3.30 6.66
C MET A 112 -20.67 4.30 5.53
N TYR A 113 -19.61 4.12 4.71
CA TYR A 113 -19.46 4.85 3.46
C TYR A 113 -20.15 4.12 2.31
N LYS A 114 -20.72 4.89 1.39
CA LYS A 114 -21.36 4.37 0.17
C LYS A 114 -20.83 5.15 -1.04
N TRP A 115 -20.23 4.41 -1.94
CA TRP A 115 -19.69 4.94 -3.18
C TRP A 115 -20.33 4.26 -4.39
N LYS A 116 -20.38 4.95 -5.50
CA LYS A 116 -20.81 4.41 -6.78
C LYS A 116 -19.75 4.71 -7.83
N VAL A 117 -19.39 3.73 -8.63
CA VAL A 117 -18.34 3.86 -9.64
C VAL A 117 -18.91 3.69 -11.04
N GLU A 118 -18.80 4.74 -11.85
CA GLU A 118 -19.33 4.78 -13.21
C GLU A 118 -18.24 4.71 -14.28
N THR A 119 -16.97 4.83 -13.88
CA THR A 119 -15.82 4.81 -14.78
C THR A 119 -14.85 3.71 -14.43
N GLU A 120 -14.31 3.07 -15.47
CA GLU A 120 -13.20 2.12 -15.38
C GLU A 120 -11.92 2.85 -14.97
N GLY A 121 -11.09 2.21 -14.18
CA GLY A 121 -9.77 2.73 -13.83
C GLY A 121 -9.41 2.61 -12.36
N LEU A 122 -8.43 3.39 -11.96
CA LEU A 122 -7.98 3.53 -10.58
C LEU A 122 -8.71 4.70 -9.91
N HIS A 123 -9.32 4.42 -8.78
CA HIS A 123 -9.93 5.42 -7.89
C HIS A 123 -9.16 5.38 -6.57
N PHE A 124 -8.26 6.35 -6.40
CA PHE A 124 -7.43 6.46 -5.21
C PHE A 124 -8.28 6.82 -4.00
N PHE A 125 -8.00 6.24 -2.85
CA PHE A 125 -8.58 6.67 -1.58
C PHE A 125 -7.48 6.85 -0.52
N SER A 126 -7.69 7.83 0.33
CA SER A 126 -6.76 8.19 1.39
C SER A 126 -7.50 8.81 2.58
N ASP A 127 -6.76 9.06 3.64
CA ASP A 127 -7.28 9.73 4.83
C ASP A 127 -7.32 11.25 4.65
N LEU A 128 -8.46 11.86 4.96
CA LEU A 128 -8.64 13.31 5.11
C LEU A 128 -9.01 13.72 6.54
N GLY A 129 -9.06 12.78 7.47
CA GLY A 129 -9.29 13.05 8.90
C GLY A 129 -8.05 13.57 9.62
N ASN A 130 -6.86 13.21 9.16
CA ASN A 130 -5.57 13.67 9.68
C ASN A 130 -4.67 14.15 8.53
N THR A 131 -4.83 15.43 8.17
CA THR A 131 -4.09 16.11 7.11
C THR A 131 -2.98 17.00 7.64
N LEU A 132 -2.33 16.59 8.74
CA LEU A 132 -1.19 17.29 9.31
C LEU A 132 0.00 17.31 8.33
N SER A 133 1.10 17.96 8.72
CA SER A 133 2.31 18.07 7.90
C SER A 133 2.83 16.71 7.40
N SER A 134 3.76 16.75 6.42
CA SER A 134 4.36 15.56 5.83
C SER A 134 4.90 14.56 6.86
N GLU A 135 5.46 15.04 7.98
CA GLU A 135 6.01 14.18 9.03
C GLU A 135 4.97 13.55 9.96
N LEU A 136 3.76 14.14 10.07
CA LEU A 136 2.73 13.73 11.01
C LEU A 136 1.44 13.25 10.33
N GLY A 137 1.33 13.44 9.03
CA GLY A 137 0.16 13.07 8.24
C GLY A 137 0.05 11.57 8.04
N SER A 138 -1.15 11.03 8.19
CA SER A 138 -1.43 9.60 8.05
C SER A 138 -1.05 9.03 6.68
N ASN A 139 -1.16 9.82 5.62
CA ASN A 139 -0.84 9.40 4.26
C ASN A 139 0.65 9.13 4.05
N VAL A 140 1.53 9.94 4.67
CA VAL A 140 2.98 9.71 4.64
C VAL A 140 3.36 8.40 5.33
N HIS A 141 2.60 8.04 6.36
CA HIS A 141 2.79 6.80 7.11
C HIS A 141 2.07 5.58 6.53
N GLY A 142 1.48 5.70 5.33
CA GLY A 142 0.96 4.56 4.57
C GLY A 142 -0.57 4.43 4.57
N LEU A 143 -1.34 5.39 5.09
CA LEU A 143 -2.79 5.27 5.13
C LEU A 143 -3.45 5.68 3.81
N PHE A 144 -3.22 4.89 2.78
CA PHE A 144 -3.81 5.05 1.44
C PHE A 144 -4.08 3.69 0.78
N GLY A 145 -4.83 3.72 -0.30
CA GLY A 145 -5.16 2.55 -1.11
C GLY A 145 -5.92 2.94 -2.36
N ALA A 146 -6.49 1.97 -3.06
CA ALA A 146 -7.29 2.23 -4.24
C ALA A 146 -8.45 1.24 -4.41
N LEU A 147 -9.47 1.71 -5.11
CA LEU A 147 -10.50 0.89 -5.72
C LEU A 147 -10.18 0.75 -7.21
N PHE A 148 -9.92 -0.47 -7.66
CA PHE A 148 -9.71 -0.77 -9.08
C PHE A 148 -11.03 -1.20 -9.69
N VAL A 149 -11.43 -0.49 -10.73
CA VAL A 149 -12.72 -0.70 -11.42
C VAL A 149 -12.48 -1.22 -12.82
N GLU A 150 -13.09 -2.38 -13.10
CA GLU A 150 -13.00 -3.08 -14.37
C GLU A 150 -14.31 -3.02 -15.16
N PRO A 151 -14.29 -3.33 -16.45
CA PRO A 151 -15.50 -3.48 -17.25
C PRO A 151 -16.55 -4.36 -16.58
N ARG A 152 -17.81 -4.03 -16.78
CA ARG A 152 -18.94 -4.79 -16.23
C ARG A 152 -18.83 -6.28 -16.54
N GLY A 153 -19.01 -7.13 -15.54
CA GLY A 153 -18.93 -8.59 -15.66
C GLY A 153 -17.55 -9.17 -15.49
N SER A 154 -16.55 -8.37 -15.10
CA SER A 154 -15.22 -8.88 -14.77
C SER A 154 -15.19 -9.58 -13.41
N TRP A 155 -14.25 -10.53 -13.29
CA TRP A 155 -13.88 -11.18 -12.02
C TRP A 155 -12.36 -11.29 -11.92
N TRP A 156 -11.86 -11.57 -10.72
CA TRP A 156 -10.43 -11.50 -10.40
C TRP A 156 -9.96 -12.79 -9.77
N THR A 157 -8.73 -13.21 -10.11
CA THR A 157 -8.05 -14.31 -9.44
C THR A 157 -6.65 -13.88 -8.98
N ASP A 158 -6.20 -14.47 -7.90
CA ASP A 158 -4.83 -14.31 -7.42
C ASP A 158 -3.84 -14.88 -8.46
N PRO A 159 -2.81 -14.12 -8.87
CA PRO A 159 -1.91 -14.53 -9.97
C PRO A 159 -1.06 -15.76 -9.67
N VAL A 160 -0.90 -16.12 -8.39
CA VAL A 160 -0.06 -17.25 -7.94
C VAL A 160 -0.91 -18.49 -7.73
N THR A 161 -2.04 -18.35 -7.05
CA THR A 161 -2.88 -19.49 -6.64
C THR A 161 -4.04 -19.78 -7.59
N GLY A 162 -4.40 -18.83 -8.46
CA GLY A 162 -5.58 -18.89 -9.34
C GLY A 162 -6.91 -18.83 -8.59
N LYS A 163 -6.92 -18.59 -7.28
CA LYS A 163 -8.14 -18.51 -6.48
C LYS A 163 -8.88 -17.19 -6.70
N PRO A 164 -10.22 -17.18 -6.67
CA PRO A 164 -10.98 -15.93 -6.73
C PRO A 164 -10.61 -14.99 -5.57
N ILE A 165 -10.49 -13.70 -5.89
CA ILE A 165 -10.20 -12.63 -4.93
C ILE A 165 -11.14 -11.45 -5.17
N ASN A 166 -11.29 -10.56 -4.20
CA ASN A 166 -12.00 -9.28 -4.28
C ASN A 166 -11.14 -8.09 -3.82
N SER A 167 -9.89 -8.37 -3.46
CA SER A 167 -8.87 -7.41 -3.02
C SER A 167 -7.48 -7.92 -3.35
N GLY A 168 -6.50 -7.02 -3.31
CA GLY A 168 -5.09 -7.31 -3.58
C GLY A 168 -4.54 -6.44 -4.71
N ALA A 169 -3.30 -5.97 -4.54
CA ALA A 169 -2.64 -5.09 -5.49
C ALA A 169 -2.37 -5.77 -6.84
N PHE A 170 -2.19 -7.09 -6.85
CA PHE A 170 -1.95 -7.89 -8.06
C PHE A 170 -3.12 -8.83 -8.31
N ALA A 171 -3.55 -8.95 -9.57
CA ALA A 171 -4.64 -9.84 -9.96
C ALA A 171 -4.54 -10.24 -11.43
N ASP A 172 -5.06 -11.41 -11.75
CA ASP A 172 -5.45 -11.75 -13.12
C ASP A 172 -6.92 -11.38 -13.33
N ILE A 173 -7.16 -10.58 -14.36
CA ILE A 173 -8.47 -10.03 -14.69
C ILE A 173 -9.09 -10.86 -15.79
N HIS A 174 -10.31 -11.29 -15.57
CA HIS A 174 -11.09 -12.07 -16.51
C HIS A 174 -12.41 -11.38 -16.85
N ASN A 175 -12.80 -11.48 -18.11
CA ASN A 175 -14.08 -10.96 -18.58
C ASN A 175 -14.60 -11.86 -19.73
N PRO A 176 -15.89 -12.18 -19.81
CA PRO A 176 -16.41 -13.09 -20.84
C PRO A 176 -16.35 -12.51 -22.26
N LEU A 177 -16.20 -11.18 -22.38
CA LEU A 177 -16.24 -10.48 -23.67
C LEU A 177 -14.90 -9.84 -24.05
N LEU A 178 -13.92 -9.83 -23.13
CA LEU A 178 -12.62 -9.16 -23.31
C LEU A 178 -11.49 -10.15 -23.01
N PRO A 179 -10.31 -9.98 -23.64
CA PRO A 179 -9.14 -10.76 -23.30
C PRO A 179 -8.76 -10.61 -21.81
N SER A 180 -8.37 -11.71 -21.20
CA SER A 180 -7.79 -11.69 -19.85
C SER A 180 -6.45 -10.99 -19.86
N PHE A 181 -6.11 -10.33 -18.75
CA PHE A 181 -4.83 -9.67 -18.56
C PHE A 181 -4.40 -9.72 -17.09
N ARG A 182 -3.10 -9.54 -16.86
CA ARG A 182 -2.55 -9.40 -15.53
C ARG A 182 -2.44 -7.94 -15.15
N GLU A 183 -2.88 -7.59 -13.94
CA GLU A 183 -2.86 -6.24 -13.43
C GLU A 183 -1.96 -6.12 -12.22
N TYR A 184 -1.18 -5.03 -12.18
CA TYR A 184 -0.31 -4.67 -11.07
C TYR A 184 -0.68 -3.28 -10.56
N GLY A 185 -1.05 -3.20 -9.26
CA GLY A 185 -1.18 -1.94 -8.54
C GLY A 185 0.18 -1.47 -8.04
N TRP A 186 0.58 -0.26 -8.43
CA TRP A 186 1.90 0.29 -8.13
C TRP A 186 1.76 1.62 -7.39
N PHE A 187 2.01 1.61 -6.10
CA PHE A 187 1.85 2.76 -5.22
C PHE A 187 3.21 3.31 -4.83
N PHE A 188 3.51 4.52 -5.29
CA PHE A 188 4.71 5.25 -4.87
C PHE A 188 4.42 6.05 -3.59
N ASN A 189 5.37 6.02 -2.66
CA ASN A 189 5.42 6.92 -1.53
C ASN A 189 6.83 7.53 -1.50
N ASP A 190 6.92 8.84 -1.76
CA ASP A 190 8.20 9.54 -1.95
C ASP A 190 8.86 9.97 -0.66
N GLU A 191 8.11 10.01 0.46
CA GLU A 191 8.61 10.55 1.73
C GLU A 191 8.26 9.64 2.91
N MET A 192 8.38 8.32 2.75
CA MET A 192 8.14 7.42 3.88
C MET A 192 9.21 7.61 4.95
N GLU A 193 8.77 8.04 6.12
CA GLU A 193 9.62 8.14 7.30
C GLU A 193 10.02 6.74 7.78
N VAL A 194 11.31 6.42 7.74
CA VAL A 194 11.82 5.14 8.22
C VAL A 194 12.94 5.33 9.24
N ASP A 195 13.03 4.37 10.14
CA ASP A 195 14.14 4.19 11.06
C ASP A 195 14.90 2.91 10.70
N ASP A 196 16.19 2.88 10.97
CA ASP A 196 16.98 1.66 10.92
C ASP A 196 16.75 0.78 12.18
N LEU A 197 17.47 -0.33 12.29
CA LEU A 197 17.37 -1.22 13.45
C LEU A 197 17.84 -0.57 14.78
N THR A 198 18.55 0.55 14.72
CA THR A 198 19.00 1.31 15.90
C THR A 198 18.00 2.37 16.34
N GLY A 199 16.91 2.54 15.55
CA GLY A 199 15.90 3.58 15.76
C GLY A 199 16.35 4.97 15.30
N GLN A 200 17.32 5.03 14.40
CA GLN A 200 17.80 6.28 13.84
C GLN A 200 17.40 6.43 12.38
N LYS A 201 17.25 7.69 11.95
CA LYS A 201 17.02 7.98 10.53
C LYS A 201 18.20 7.49 9.70
N PRO A 202 17.97 6.77 8.61
CA PRO A 202 19.03 6.37 7.70
C PRO A 202 19.77 7.57 7.13
N ILE A 203 21.09 7.46 7.05
CA ILE A 203 21.95 8.52 6.51
C ILE A 203 22.30 8.20 5.07
N ASN A 204 22.09 9.16 4.17
CA ASN A 204 22.57 9.07 2.80
C ASN A 204 24.11 9.13 2.80
N PRO A 205 24.80 8.13 2.25
CA PRO A 205 26.27 8.07 2.32
C PRO A 205 26.97 9.16 1.49
N HIS A 206 26.30 9.77 0.52
CA HIS A 206 26.87 10.84 -0.30
C HIS A 206 26.65 12.23 0.29
N THR A 207 25.46 12.49 0.85
CA THR A 207 25.13 13.80 1.41
C THR A 207 25.43 13.92 2.91
N LEU A 208 25.58 12.78 3.59
CA LEU A 208 25.73 12.66 5.03
C LEU A 208 24.56 13.28 5.84
N GLN A 209 23.39 13.35 5.21
CA GLN A 209 22.16 13.86 5.83
C GLN A 209 21.14 12.74 6.03
N PRO A 210 20.25 12.87 7.02
CA PRO A 210 19.06 12.00 7.11
C PRO A 210 18.24 12.04 5.83
N GLU A 211 17.74 10.90 5.41
CA GLU A 211 17.01 10.74 4.15
C GLU A 211 15.70 9.99 4.38
N ALA A 212 14.61 10.54 3.86
CA ALA A 212 13.34 9.79 3.71
C ALA A 212 13.50 8.67 2.68
N THR A 213 12.69 7.65 2.79
CA THR A 213 12.77 6.49 1.91
C THR A 213 11.65 6.52 0.88
N HIS A 214 12.03 6.50 -0.40
CA HIS A 214 11.10 6.26 -1.49
C HIS A 214 10.71 4.79 -1.52
N SER A 215 9.42 4.50 -1.53
CA SER A 215 8.95 3.13 -1.51
C SER A 215 7.92 2.84 -2.60
N VAL A 216 7.82 1.57 -2.98
CA VAL A 216 6.78 1.05 -3.86
C VAL A 216 6.03 -0.04 -3.10
N ASN A 217 4.71 0.12 -2.95
CA ASN A 217 3.87 -0.79 -2.15
C ASN A 217 4.46 -1.04 -0.76
N TYR A 218 4.96 0.02 -0.10
CA TYR A 218 5.68 -0.01 1.18
C TYR A 218 7.00 -0.80 1.15
N ARG A 219 7.58 -1.06 0.01
CA ARG A 219 8.86 -1.74 -0.14
C ARG A 219 9.91 -0.83 -0.74
N ALA A 220 11.10 -0.89 -0.20
CA ALA A 220 12.24 -0.12 -0.67
C ALA A 220 13.54 -0.85 -0.34
N GLU A 221 14.50 -0.77 -1.23
CA GLU A 221 15.87 -1.21 -0.95
C GLU A 221 16.84 -0.07 -1.30
N PRO A 222 17.08 0.86 -0.36
CA PRO A 222 18.02 1.94 -0.58
C PRO A 222 19.43 1.42 -0.85
N MET A 223 20.10 1.98 -1.86
CA MET A 223 21.43 1.55 -2.28
C MET A 223 22.50 1.68 -1.17
N ARG A 224 22.30 2.55 -0.19
CA ARG A 224 23.16 2.66 1.00
C ARG A 224 23.39 1.33 1.72
N ASN A 225 22.37 0.47 1.79
CA ASN A 225 22.50 -0.82 2.47
C ASN A 225 23.40 -1.78 1.69
N ARG A 226 23.33 -1.75 0.36
CA ARG A 226 24.21 -2.53 -0.52
C ARG A 226 25.63 -2.02 -0.47
N LEU A 227 25.82 -0.70 -0.54
CA LEU A 227 27.14 -0.06 -0.39
C LEU A 227 27.81 -0.44 0.93
N ARG A 228 27.07 -0.43 2.03
CA ARG A 228 27.59 -0.87 3.33
C ARG A 228 28.10 -2.31 3.30
N LEU A 229 27.37 -3.24 2.71
CA LEU A 229 27.77 -4.65 2.61
C LEU A 229 29.07 -4.82 1.79
N ILE A 230 29.30 -3.99 0.78
CA ILE A 230 30.56 -3.96 0.02
C ILE A 230 31.67 -3.43 0.91
N GLN A 231 31.47 -2.29 1.56
CA GLN A 231 32.47 -1.63 2.43
C GLN A 231 32.89 -2.51 3.61
N GLU A 232 31.95 -3.28 4.17
CA GLU A 232 32.22 -4.23 5.26
C GLU A 232 32.84 -5.54 4.77
N GLY A 233 33.01 -5.73 3.44
CA GLY A 233 33.55 -6.95 2.85
C GLY A 233 32.68 -8.18 3.01
N VAL A 234 31.39 -8.00 3.33
CA VAL A 234 30.42 -9.10 3.51
C VAL A 234 29.99 -9.68 2.15
N VAL A 235 29.87 -8.82 1.15
CA VAL A 235 29.49 -9.20 -0.21
C VAL A 235 30.56 -8.68 -1.16
N CYS A 236 30.98 -9.54 -2.11
CA CYS A 236 31.97 -9.21 -3.15
C CYS A 236 33.22 -8.50 -2.59
N PRO A 237 34.06 -9.17 -1.75
CA PRO A 237 35.22 -8.54 -1.09
C PRO A 237 36.25 -7.91 -2.06
N ASP A 238 36.27 -8.39 -3.30
CA ASP A 238 37.17 -7.92 -4.36
C ASP A 238 36.53 -6.85 -5.26
N CYS A 239 35.32 -6.38 -4.93
CA CYS A 239 34.66 -5.32 -5.72
C CYS A 239 35.18 -3.96 -5.33
N GLU A 240 35.86 -3.30 -6.25
CA GLU A 240 36.39 -1.93 -6.06
C GLU A 240 35.39 -0.84 -6.52
N SER A 241 34.33 -1.21 -7.22
CA SER A 241 33.42 -0.25 -7.86
C SER A 241 32.07 -0.18 -7.16
N GLU A 242 31.60 1.05 -6.91
CA GLU A 242 30.24 1.30 -6.47
C GLU A 242 29.17 0.84 -7.50
N GLU A 243 29.55 0.59 -8.75
CA GLU A 243 28.64 0.14 -9.80
C GLU A 243 28.00 -1.22 -9.50
N VAL A 244 28.67 -2.10 -8.76
CA VAL A 244 28.16 -3.42 -8.41
C VAL A 244 26.95 -3.40 -7.47
N HIS A 245 26.67 -2.29 -6.77
CA HIS A 245 25.50 -2.21 -5.88
C HIS A 245 24.16 -2.27 -6.64
N HIS A 246 24.15 -2.05 -7.94
CA HIS A 246 22.99 -2.23 -8.80
C HIS A 246 22.82 -3.68 -9.29
N ASP A 247 23.82 -4.54 -9.09
CA ASP A 247 23.87 -5.86 -9.70
C ASP A 247 23.07 -6.90 -8.90
N SER A 248 21.99 -7.42 -9.48
CA SER A 248 21.18 -8.47 -8.88
C SER A 248 21.89 -9.83 -8.78
N TRP A 249 22.96 -10.08 -9.57
CA TRP A 249 23.76 -11.29 -9.41
C TRP A 249 24.57 -11.27 -8.11
N VAL A 250 24.92 -10.09 -7.64
CA VAL A 250 25.70 -9.90 -6.40
C VAL A 250 24.77 -9.83 -5.19
N PHE A 251 23.66 -9.09 -5.28
CA PHE A 251 22.79 -8.78 -4.13
C PHE A 251 21.44 -9.48 -4.15
N GLY A 252 21.10 -10.17 -5.23
CA GLY A 252 19.73 -10.62 -5.48
C GLY A 252 18.81 -9.47 -5.95
N ASP A 253 17.55 -9.82 -6.16
CA ASP A 253 16.55 -8.82 -6.51
C ASP A 253 16.29 -7.88 -5.32
N PRO A 254 15.95 -6.60 -5.59
CA PRO A 254 15.58 -5.66 -4.53
C PRO A 254 14.28 -6.07 -3.83
N ASP A 255 14.05 -5.55 -2.64
CA ASP A 255 12.82 -5.79 -1.85
C ASP A 255 11.57 -5.12 -2.45
N THR A 256 11.70 -4.31 -3.50
CA THR A 256 10.56 -3.77 -4.25
C THR A 256 9.76 -4.89 -4.93
N PRO A 257 8.46 -4.71 -5.17
CA PRO A 257 7.63 -5.75 -5.80
C PRO A 257 8.17 -6.20 -7.15
N ILE A 258 8.25 -7.51 -7.34
CA ILE A 258 8.70 -8.11 -8.61
C ILE A 258 7.48 -8.41 -9.48
N LEU A 259 7.39 -7.77 -10.64
CA LEU A 259 6.34 -8.00 -11.62
C LEU A 259 6.67 -9.25 -12.46
N ARG A 260 5.84 -10.28 -12.36
CA ARG A 260 6.08 -11.56 -13.05
C ARG A 260 5.04 -11.82 -14.11
N ALA A 261 5.49 -12.01 -15.36
CA ALA A 261 4.64 -12.36 -16.49
C ALA A 261 5.40 -13.22 -17.49
N TYR A 262 4.68 -13.94 -18.35
CA TYR A 262 5.27 -14.62 -19.49
C TYR A 262 5.34 -13.67 -20.68
N LYS A 263 6.29 -13.95 -21.59
CA LYS A 263 6.40 -13.20 -22.84
C LYS A 263 5.09 -13.33 -23.65
N GLY A 264 4.47 -12.18 -23.90
CA GLY A 264 3.21 -12.11 -24.67
C GLY A 264 1.96 -11.98 -23.79
N ASP A 265 2.08 -12.08 -22.47
CA ASP A 265 0.95 -11.82 -21.58
C ASP A 265 0.53 -10.34 -21.70
N PRO A 266 -0.78 -10.07 -21.81
CA PRO A 266 -1.30 -8.72 -21.65
C PRO A 266 -1.12 -8.25 -20.21
N ILE A 267 -0.50 -7.08 -20.03
CA ILE A 267 -0.20 -6.51 -18.72
C ILE A 267 -0.81 -5.11 -18.62
N LYS A 268 -1.39 -4.79 -17.47
CA LYS A 268 -1.80 -3.43 -17.10
C LYS A 268 -1.13 -3.04 -15.77
N ILE A 269 -0.50 -1.87 -15.75
CA ILE A 269 0.06 -1.26 -14.53
C ILE A 269 -0.79 -0.04 -14.20
N ARG A 270 -1.23 0.05 -12.95
CA ARG A 270 -2.03 1.18 -12.44
C ARG A 270 -1.33 1.87 -11.29
#